data_84054d97618e77bc7c01211c25434512
#
_entry.id   84054d97618e77bc7c01211c25434512
#
_cell.length_a   1.000
_cell.length_b   1.000
_cell.length_c   1.000
_cell.angle_alpha   90.00
_cell.angle_beta   90.00
_cell.angle_gamma   90.00
#
_symmetry.space_group_name_H-M   'P 1'
#
loop_
_entity.id
_entity.type
_entity.pdbx_description
1 polymer ?
#
loop_
_entity_poly.entity_id
_entity_poly.type
_entity_poly.pdbx_seq_one_letter_code
_entity_poly.pdbx_strand_id
1 'polypeptide(L)'
;LVPDKNFDEKQDNKIKEFLISKQKSLSSKEIKKINTLNAELEIRQNKKDNPDILPKVTVSDIGNSKKYPKFETSNKNGINRFFYKAGTNGIDYFQKIFPILEPTFDDLKYSSLFSDIICEVGIKNKGYEEIQKRQSSTVGQISSNFSILREKNKDIFNLAFKIGGYSLQSNLNKLKDLFIDTLEYFRLDEKERINDITKMHISSFERNLVNSGHYFAMANSDAQISKYGAISEYTNGISYLKNLKKLKLSDGNIDVENLIDNFQSLKRKIVTKPITEVLVTSGELHDIENDDSILENRNFFEIKKINLNSDEVAWVTETEVNFCAQS
;
A
#
# COMPACT_ATOMS: atom_id res chain seq x y z
N LEU A 1 -18.34 -13.16 -12.61
CA LEU A 1 -17.56 -12.67 -13.76
C LEU A 1 -16.75 -13.84 -14.29
N VAL A 2 -16.86 -14.11 -15.60
CA VAL A 2 -16.08 -15.15 -16.29
C VAL A 2 -15.10 -14.46 -17.21
N PRO A 3 -13.79 -14.76 -17.14
CA PRO A 3 -12.80 -14.20 -18.07
C PRO A 3 -13.10 -14.64 -19.53
N ASP A 4 -13.07 -13.68 -20.45
CA ASP A 4 -13.23 -13.94 -21.88
C ASP A 4 -11.98 -13.42 -22.60
N LYS A 5 -11.19 -14.34 -23.19
CA LYS A 5 -9.93 -13.99 -23.90
C LYS A 5 -10.16 -13.06 -25.11
N ASN A 6 -11.34 -13.09 -25.69
CA ASN A 6 -11.70 -12.30 -26.86
C ASN A 6 -12.60 -11.11 -26.52
N PHE A 7 -12.67 -10.71 -25.25
CA PHE A 7 -13.59 -9.65 -24.80
C PHE A 7 -13.31 -8.33 -25.52
N ASP A 8 -12.05 -7.93 -25.57
CA ASP A 8 -11.64 -6.65 -26.19
C ASP A 8 -11.95 -6.64 -27.69
N GLU A 9 -11.61 -7.72 -28.42
CA GLU A 9 -11.94 -7.86 -29.83
C GLU A 9 -13.44 -7.80 -30.11
N LYS A 10 -14.24 -8.47 -29.27
CA LYS A 10 -15.73 -8.43 -29.36
C LYS A 10 -16.26 -7.03 -29.11
N GLN A 11 -15.69 -6.28 -28.15
CA GLN A 11 -16.10 -4.91 -27.87
C GLN A 11 -15.71 -3.98 -29.01
N ASP A 12 -14.49 -4.09 -29.52
CA ASP A 12 -14.02 -3.29 -30.66
C ASP A 12 -14.88 -3.50 -31.91
N ASN A 13 -15.26 -4.72 -32.20
CA ASN A 13 -16.14 -5.04 -33.32
C ASN A 13 -17.54 -4.44 -33.12
N LYS A 14 -18.12 -4.53 -31.92
CA LYS A 14 -19.41 -3.86 -31.60
C LYS A 14 -19.33 -2.35 -31.75
N ILE A 15 -18.24 -1.73 -31.29
CA ILE A 15 -18.03 -0.28 -31.45
C ILE A 15 -17.92 0.10 -32.93
N LYS A 16 -17.14 -0.68 -33.72
CA LYS A 16 -17.01 -0.45 -35.17
C LYS A 16 -18.35 -0.56 -35.89
N GLU A 17 -19.12 -1.62 -35.61
CA GLU A 17 -20.47 -1.80 -36.20
C GLU A 17 -21.42 -0.64 -35.82
N PHE A 18 -21.38 -0.24 -34.55
CA PHE A 18 -22.16 0.90 -34.06
C PHE A 18 -21.78 2.18 -34.80
N LEU A 19 -20.49 2.49 -34.94
CA LEU A 19 -20.02 3.69 -35.62
C LEU A 19 -20.41 3.68 -37.10
N ILE A 20 -20.28 2.56 -37.79
CA ILE A 20 -20.68 2.40 -39.19
C ILE A 20 -22.19 2.62 -39.34
N SER A 21 -23.01 2.05 -38.45
CA SER A 21 -24.46 2.24 -38.47
C SER A 21 -24.84 3.70 -38.22
N LYS A 22 -24.19 4.34 -37.26
CA LYS A 22 -24.38 5.77 -36.98
C LYS A 22 -23.99 6.65 -38.13
N GLN A 23 -22.83 6.43 -38.74
CA GLN A 23 -22.38 7.17 -39.89
C GLN A 23 -23.40 7.16 -41.05
N LYS A 24 -24.01 6.01 -41.32
CA LYS A 24 -25.07 5.86 -42.34
C LYS A 24 -26.36 6.59 -41.99
N SER A 25 -26.65 6.82 -40.73
CA SER A 25 -27.88 7.48 -40.26
C SER A 25 -27.76 8.97 -40.06
N LEU A 26 -26.54 9.53 -40.11
CA LEU A 26 -26.31 10.96 -39.92
C LEU A 26 -26.81 11.79 -41.11
N SER A 27 -27.54 12.86 -40.81
CA SER A 27 -27.92 13.86 -41.80
C SER A 27 -26.73 14.77 -42.17
N SER A 28 -26.79 15.38 -43.33
CA SER A 28 -25.76 16.34 -43.77
C SER A 28 -25.54 17.49 -42.77
N LYS A 29 -26.58 17.89 -42.03
CA LYS A 29 -26.53 18.92 -41.00
C LYS A 29 -25.72 18.44 -39.77
N GLU A 30 -25.92 17.20 -39.36
CA GLU A 30 -25.19 16.60 -38.22
C GLU A 30 -23.73 16.38 -38.58
N ILE A 31 -23.43 15.89 -39.78
CA ILE A 31 -22.06 15.74 -40.26
C ILE A 31 -21.33 17.10 -40.25
N LYS A 32 -21.99 18.16 -40.75
CA LYS A 32 -21.43 19.50 -40.72
C LYS A 32 -21.13 19.98 -39.29
N LYS A 33 -22.07 19.72 -38.35
CA LYS A 33 -21.88 20.05 -36.93
C LYS A 33 -20.69 19.29 -36.31
N ILE A 34 -20.53 18.00 -36.61
CA ILE A 34 -19.40 17.19 -36.12
C ILE A 34 -18.09 17.74 -36.64
N ASN A 35 -18.02 18.06 -37.94
CA ASN A 35 -16.81 18.60 -38.55
C ASN A 35 -16.45 19.98 -37.97
N THR A 36 -17.43 20.83 -37.68
CA THR A 36 -17.20 22.11 -37.01
C THR A 36 -16.64 21.94 -35.62
N LEU A 37 -17.24 21.01 -34.81
CA LEU A 37 -16.77 20.69 -33.46
C LEU A 37 -15.34 20.12 -33.48
N ASN A 38 -15.02 19.26 -34.44
CA ASN A 38 -13.67 18.74 -34.59
C ASN A 38 -12.65 19.84 -34.91
N ALA A 39 -12.98 20.76 -35.81
CA ALA A 39 -12.12 21.88 -36.11
C ALA A 39 -11.93 22.83 -34.90
N GLU A 40 -12.99 23.11 -34.16
CA GLU A 40 -12.91 23.88 -32.90
C GLU A 40 -12.07 23.19 -31.85
N LEU A 41 -12.21 21.85 -31.71
CA LEU A 41 -11.42 21.03 -30.77
C LEU A 41 -9.92 21.09 -31.15
N GLU A 42 -9.59 20.92 -32.44
CA GLU A 42 -8.23 20.99 -32.93
C GLU A 42 -7.59 22.37 -32.65
N ILE A 43 -8.34 23.47 -32.91
CA ILE A 43 -7.90 24.81 -32.56
C ILE A 43 -7.65 24.93 -31.05
N ARG A 44 -8.55 24.39 -30.21
CA ARG A 44 -8.41 24.44 -28.75
C ARG A 44 -7.21 23.65 -28.25
N GLN A 45 -6.98 22.47 -28.81
CA GLN A 45 -5.84 21.59 -28.43
C GLN A 45 -4.49 22.22 -28.80
N ASN A 46 -4.42 22.91 -29.95
CA ASN A 46 -3.19 23.56 -30.40
C ASN A 46 -2.98 24.95 -29.78
N LYS A 47 -3.99 25.49 -29.09
CA LYS A 47 -3.90 26.80 -28.46
C LYS A 47 -2.96 26.73 -27.24
N LYS A 48 -1.89 27.51 -27.28
CA LYS A 48 -1.03 27.73 -26.11
C LYS A 48 -1.73 28.73 -25.18
N ASP A 49 -2.13 28.26 -24.03
CA ASP A 49 -2.67 29.13 -22.99
C ASP A 49 -1.54 29.98 -22.38
N ASN A 50 -1.89 31.21 -21.96
CA ASN A 50 -0.90 32.08 -21.30
C ASN A 50 -0.54 31.51 -19.93
N PRO A 51 0.73 31.10 -19.68
CA PRO A 51 1.16 30.55 -18.38
C PRO A 51 1.05 31.57 -17.24
N ASP A 52 0.96 32.86 -17.54
CA ASP A 52 0.84 33.91 -16.51
C ASP A 52 -0.56 33.97 -15.84
N ILE A 53 -1.54 33.26 -16.42
CA ILE A 53 -2.87 33.08 -15.78
C ILE A 53 -2.80 32.14 -14.56
N LEU A 54 -1.82 31.23 -14.53
CA LEU A 54 -1.65 30.30 -13.43
C LEU A 54 -1.06 31.02 -12.22
N PRO A 55 -1.56 30.75 -10.99
CA PRO A 55 -0.93 31.24 -9.78
C PRO A 55 0.53 30.81 -9.73
N LYS A 56 1.43 31.77 -9.55
CA LYS A 56 2.86 31.48 -9.41
C LYS A 56 3.19 31.37 -7.92
N VAL A 57 3.70 30.22 -7.53
CA VAL A 57 4.26 30.03 -6.17
C VAL A 57 5.72 30.45 -6.20
N THR A 58 6.08 31.37 -5.33
CA THR A 58 7.44 31.90 -5.17
C THR A 58 8.04 31.42 -3.85
N VAL A 59 9.35 31.60 -3.67
CA VAL A 59 10.02 31.26 -2.40
C VAL A 59 9.42 32.05 -1.23
N SER A 60 8.90 33.25 -1.46
CA SER A 60 8.24 34.07 -0.43
C SER A 60 6.90 33.49 0.07
N ASP A 61 6.26 32.64 -0.71
CA ASP A 61 5.01 31.97 -0.34
C ASP A 61 5.28 30.76 0.59
N ILE A 62 6.53 30.32 0.68
CA ILE A 62 6.96 29.25 1.57
C ILE A 62 7.20 29.84 2.96
N GLY A 63 6.39 29.42 3.93
CA GLY A 63 6.57 29.85 5.31
C GLY A 63 7.95 29.47 5.87
N ASN A 64 8.55 30.35 6.64
CA ASN A 64 9.89 30.19 7.21
C ASN A 64 10.02 29.08 8.26
N SER A 65 8.91 28.48 8.68
CA SER A 65 8.89 27.41 9.66
C SER A 65 7.91 26.29 9.28
N LYS A 66 8.36 25.06 9.37
CA LYS A 66 7.50 23.88 9.21
C LYS A 66 6.57 23.77 10.43
N LYS A 67 5.27 23.89 10.20
CA LYS A 67 4.26 23.68 11.26
C LYS A 67 4.04 22.18 11.41
N TYR A 68 4.32 21.65 12.59
CA TYR A 68 3.96 20.28 12.94
C TYR A 68 2.60 20.25 13.61
N PRO A 69 1.74 19.26 13.37
CA PRO A 69 0.49 19.12 14.09
C PRO A 69 0.76 18.94 15.58
N LYS A 70 -0.02 19.62 16.41
CA LYS A 70 0.04 19.41 17.86
C LYS A 70 -0.57 18.06 18.19
N PHE A 71 -0.03 17.41 19.21
CA PHE A 71 -0.53 16.13 19.69
C PHE A 71 -0.46 16.10 21.22
N GLU A 72 -1.34 15.31 21.81
CA GLU A 72 -1.33 14.97 23.22
C GLU A 72 -0.79 13.56 23.37
N THR A 73 -0.17 13.26 24.51
CA THR A 73 0.41 11.95 24.77
C THR A 73 -0.07 11.39 26.09
N SER A 74 -0.23 10.09 26.16
CA SER A 74 -0.38 9.38 27.43
C SER A 74 0.34 8.05 27.35
N ASN A 75 0.71 7.48 28.50
CA ASN A 75 1.17 6.11 28.61
C ASN A 75 0.20 5.31 29.49
N LYS A 76 -0.38 4.27 28.95
CA LYS A 76 -1.26 3.37 29.71
C LYS A 76 -0.81 1.94 29.54
N ASN A 77 -0.48 1.28 30.65
CA ASN A 77 0.01 -0.10 30.64
C ASN A 77 1.26 -0.31 29.77
N GLY A 78 2.15 0.70 29.68
CA GLY A 78 3.35 0.69 28.88
C GLY A 78 3.09 0.80 27.36
N ILE A 79 1.95 1.33 26.94
CA ILE A 79 1.62 1.66 25.56
C ILE A 79 1.65 3.17 25.42
N ASN A 80 2.54 3.69 24.59
CA ASN A 80 2.62 5.10 24.26
C ASN A 80 1.45 5.46 23.32
N ARG A 81 0.63 6.42 23.71
CA ARG A 81 -0.52 6.89 22.95
C ARG A 81 -0.28 8.29 22.44
N PHE A 82 -0.55 8.51 21.17
CA PHE A 82 -0.46 9.80 20.52
C PHE A 82 -1.83 10.18 19.97
N PHE A 83 -2.31 11.35 20.38
CA PHE A 83 -3.61 11.86 19.99
C PHE A 83 -3.45 13.15 19.19
N TYR A 84 -3.96 13.15 17.97
CA TYR A 84 -3.95 14.31 17.09
C TYR A 84 -5.38 14.81 16.91
N LYS A 85 -5.66 16.04 17.31
CA LYS A 85 -6.93 16.70 17.00
C LYS A 85 -6.83 17.36 15.62
N ALA A 86 -7.65 16.92 14.67
CA ALA A 86 -7.67 17.41 13.30
C ALA A 86 -9.09 17.46 12.75
N GLY A 87 -9.33 18.25 11.71
CA GLY A 87 -10.63 18.37 11.05
C GLY A 87 -10.99 17.12 10.22
N THR A 88 -11.22 15.98 10.88
CA THR A 88 -11.51 14.70 10.22
C THR A 88 -12.99 14.49 9.87
N ASN A 89 -13.83 15.49 10.17
CA ASN A 89 -15.26 15.48 9.84
C ASN A 89 -16.02 14.22 10.34
N GLY A 90 -15.76 13.83 11.60
CA GLY A 90 -16.43 12.69 12.25
C GLY A 90 -15.82 11.31 11.90
N ILE A 91 -14.68 11.27 11.24
CA ILE A 91 -13.93 10.04 10.96
C ILE A 91 -12.76 9.96 11.94
N ASP A 92 -12.58 8.81 12.56
CA ASP A 92 -11.42 8.47 13.38
C ASP A 92 -10.45 7.61 12.60
N TYR A 93 -9.17 7.99 12.57
CA TYR A 93 -8.05 7.20 12.06
C TYR A 93 -7.30 6.62 13.23
N PHE A 94 -7.22 5.32 13.32
CA PHE A 94 -6.58 4.62 14.41
C PHE A 94 -5.52 3.64 13.92
N GLN A 95 -4.38 3.58 14.61
CA GLN A 95 -3.27 2.70 14.27
C GLN A 95 -2.62 2.14 15.52
N LYS A 96 -2.21 0.86 15.45
CA LYS A 96 -1.38 0.19 16.44
C LYS A 96 -0.05 -0.23 15.83
N ILE A 97 1.04 -0.08 16.59
CA ILE A 97 2.40 -0.40 16.16
C ILE A 97 2.98 -1.44 17.12
N PHE A 98 3.46 -2.53 16.55
CA PHE A 98 4.00 -3.69 17.24
C PHE A 98 5.46 -3.88 16.88
N PRO A 99 6.35 -4.15 17.84
CA PRO A 99 7.73 -4.53 17.54
C PRO A 99 7.79 -5.95 17.00
N ILE A 100 8.81 -6.21 16.20
CA ILE A 100 9.14 -7.55 15.68
C ILE A 100 10.36 -8.06 16.44
N LEU A 101 10.25 -9.23 17.03
CA LEU A 101 11.34 -9.87 17.78
C LEU A 101 12.43 -10.36 16.83
N GLU A 102 13.67 -9.96 17.10
CA GLU A 102 14.87 -10.41 16.39
C GLU A 102 14.70 -10.48 14.87
N PRO A 103 14.29 -9.36 14.21
CA PRO A 103 14.03 -9.36 12.79
C PRO A 103 15.32 -9.61 12.00
N THR A 104 15.22 -10.48 11.00
CA THR A 104 16.29 -10.73 10.05
C THR A 104 15.95 -10.12 8.69
N PHE A 105 16.94 -9.96 7.83
CA PHE A 105 16.71 -9.50 6.46
C PHE A 105 15.79 -10.48 5.67
N ASP A 106 15.90 -11.77 5.95
CA ASP A 106 15.07 -12.80 5.29
C ASP A 106 13.59 -12.72 5.70
N ASP A 107 13.27 -12.26 6.91
CA ASP A 107 11.87 -12.04 7.33
C ASP A 107 11.13 -11.03 6.45
N LEU A 108 11.86 -10.17 5.77
CA LEU A 108 11.28 -9.15 4.88
C LEU A 108 10.74 -9.74 3.58
N LYS A 109 11.20 -10.94 3.19
CA LYS A 109 10.95 -11.58 1.89
C LYS A 109 9.48 -11.63 1.48
N TYR A 110 8.59 -11.91 2.42
CA TYR A 110 7.15 -12.00 2.18
C TYR A 110 6.35 -11.04 3.08
N SER A 111 7.00 -10.08 3.72
CA SER A 111 6.35 -9.18 4.68
C SER A 111 5.23 -8.33 4.06
N SER A 112 5.42 -7.83 2.84
CA SER A 112 4.38 -7.08 2.12
C SER A 112 3.18 -7.96 1.80
N LEU A 113 3.41 -9.17 1.26
CA LEU A 113 2.34 -10.11 0.93
C LEU A 113 1.59 -10.59 2.19
N PHE A 114 2.32 -10.85 3.29
CA PHE A 114 1.71 -11.18 4.58
C PHE A 114 0.75 -10.08 5.03
N SER A 115 1.18 -8.83 4.93
CA SER A 115 0.37 -7.68 5.32
C SER A 115 -0.93 -7.58 4.53
N ASP A 116 -0.87 -7.82 3.23
CA ASP A 116 -2.06 -7.79 2.38
C ASP A 116 -3.01 -8.95 2.72
N ILE A 117 -2.47 -10.16 2.86
CA ILE A 117 -3.28 -11.37 3.05
C ILE A 117 -4.02 -11.38 4.38
N ILE A 118 -3.40 -10.98 5.49
CA ILE A 118 -4.06 -11.08 6.81
C ILE A 118 -5.32 -10.23 6.96
N CYS A 119 -5.45 -9.18 6.15
CA CYS A 119 -6.65 -8.33 6.12
C CYS A 119 -7.72 -8.85 5.14
N GLU A 120 -7.40 -9.85 4.32
CA GLU A 120 -8.25 -10.34 3.22
C GLU A 120 -8.73 -11.79 3.40
N VAL A 121 -8.29 -12.47 4.45
CA VAL A 121 -8.70 -13.83 4.80
C VAL A 121 -9.73 -13.85 5.92
N GLY A 122 -10.29 -15.01 6.19
CA GLY A 122 -11.23 -15.24 7.28
C GLY A 122 -10.61 -15.04 8.66
N ILE A 123 -11.46 -14.90 9.67
CA ILE A 123 -11.07 -14.70 11.08
C ILE A 123 -11.89 -15.66 11.94
N LYS A 124 -11.24 -16.39 12.84
CA LYS A 124 -11.88 -17.39 13.72
C LYS A 124 -12.61 -18.45 12.89
N ASN A 125 -13.92 -18.60 13.11
CA ASN A 125 -14.79 -19.53 12.42
C ASN A 125 -15.53 -18.92 11.20
N LYS A 126 -15.19 -17.68 10.81
CA LYS A 126 -15.82 -16.95 9.70
C LYS A 126 -14.89 -16.94 8.50
N GLY A 127 -15.45 -17.25 7.33
CA GLY A 127 -14.73 -17.17 6.07
C GLY A 127 -14.50 -15.74 5.61
N TYR A 128 -13.60 -15.56 4.64
CA TYR A 128 -13.20 -14.25 4.14
C TYR A 128 -14.39 -13.41 3.64
N GLU A 129 -15.39 -13.99 2.99
CA GLU A 129 -16.57 -13.26 2.48
C GLU A 129 -17.38 -12.61 3.61
N GLU A 130 -17.56 -13.34 4.73
CA GLU A 130 -18.26 -12.81 5.91
C GLU A 130 -17.47 -11.70 6.58
N ILE A 131 -16.13 -11.86 6.63
CA ILE A 131 -15.25 -10.83 7.20
C ILE A 131 -15.24 -9.58 6.34
N GLN A 132 -15.13 -9.69 5.02
CA GLN A 132 -15.20 -8.53 4.11
C GLN A 132 -16.54 -7.80 4.21
N LYS A 133 -17.66 -8.54 4.34
CA LYS A 133 -18.97 -7.94 4.60
C LYS A 133 -19.02 -7.21 5.94
N ARG A 134 -18.44 -7.78 7.00
CA ARG A 134 -18.32 -7.14 8.31
C ARG A 134 -17.45 -5.87 8.22
N GLN A 135 -16.32 -5.92 7.54
CA GLN A 135 -15.44 -4.77 7.32
C GLN A 135 -16.19 -3.64 6.61
N SER A 136 -16.76 -3.90 5.42
CA SER A 136 -17.43 -2.89 4.61
C SER A 136 -18.67 -2.27 5.27
N SER A 137 -19.34 -2.99 6.18
CA SER A 137 -20.50 -2.47 6.93
C SER A 137 -20.12 -1.72 8.22
N THR A 138 -18.91 -1.86 8.71
CA THR A 138 -18.51 -1.40 10.05
C THR A 138 -17.44 -0.31 10.01
N VAL A 139 -16.45 -0.44 9.11
CA VAL A 139 -15.29 0.44 9.02
C VAL A 139 -15.12 0.95 7.60
N GLY A 140 -14.39 2.05 7.43
CA GLY A 140 -14.05 2.55 6.10
C GLY A 140 -12.92 1.75 5.46
N GLN A 141 -11.93 1.37 6.27
CA GLN A 141 -10.80 0.55 5.82
C GLN A 141 -10.10 -0.09 7.02
N ILE A 142 -9.51 -1.25 6.78
CA ILE A 142 -8.46 -1.86 7.60
C ILE A 142 -7.29 -2.23 6.69
N SER A 143 -6.07 -1.98 7.15
CA SER A 143 -4.85 -2.35 6.45
C SER A 143 -3.72 -2.64 7.42
N SER A 144 -2.74 -3.39 6.98
CA SER A 144 -1.53 -3.63 7.73
C SER A 144 -0.29 -3.43 6.87
N ASN A 145 0.85 -3.19 7.49
CA ASN A 145 2.12 -3.12 6.79
C ASN A 145 3.29 -3.30 7.76
N PHE A 146 4.42 -3.79 7.24
CA PHE A 146 5.69 -3.68 7.92
C PHE A 146 6.31 -2.31 7.61
N SER A 147 6.86 -1.67 8.63
CA SER A 147 7.50 -0.37 8.51
C SER A 147 8.92 -0.42 9.01
N ILE A 148 9.80 0.21 8.26
CA ILE A 148 11.19 0.38 8.63
C ILE A 148 11.31 1.68 9.41
N LEU A 149 11.78 1.59 10.63
CA LEU A 149 11.98 2.72 11.53
C LEU A 149 13.48 2.97 11.67
N ARG A 150 13.96 4.09 11.12
CA ARG A 150 15.37 4.50 11.27
C ARG A 150 15.55 5.26 12.57
N GLU A 151 16.57 4.91 13.34
CA GLU A 151 16.97 5.72 14.49
C GLU A 151 17.59 7.05 14.02
N LYS A 152 17.23 8.13 14.73
CA LYS A 152 17.72 9.47 14.39
C LYS A 152 19.25 9.49 14.48
N ASN A 153 19.90 9.95 13.41
CA ASN A 153 21.35 10.09 13.29
C ASN A 153 22.15 8.77 13.42
N LYS A 154 21.51 7.62 13.24
CA LYS A 154 22.17 6.33 13.25
C LYS A 154 21.82 5.55 11.99
N ASP A 155 22.70 4.63 11.60
CA ASP A 155 22.46 3.68 10.52
C ASP A 155 21.87 2.37 11.06
N ILE A 156 20.87 2.53 11.94
CA ILE A 156 20.13 1.43 12.58
C ILE A 156 18.71 1.45 12.06
N PHE A 157 18.27 0.31 11.55
CA PHE A 157 16.94 0.10 11.00
C PHE A 157 16.21 -0.96 11.81
N ASN A 158 15.09 -0.56 12.38
CA ASN A 158 14.23 -1.42 13.17
C ASN A 158 13.01 -1.80 12.36
N LEU A 159 12.47 -2.99 12.59
CA LEU A 159 11.25 -3.47 11.96
C LEU A 159 10.07 -3.35 12.92
N ALA A 160 8.97 -2.78 12.43
CA ALA A 160 7.71 -2.73 13.14
C ALA A 160 6.57 -3.22 12.25
N PHE A 161 5.64 -3.94 12.85
CA PHE A 161 4.36 -4.26 12.21
C PHE A 161 3.32 -3.22 12.62
N LYS A 162 2.56 -2.72 11.66
CA LYS A 162 1.48 -1.76 11.86
C LYS A 162 0.17 -2.34 11.37
N ILE A 163 -0.88 -2.15 12.14
CA ILE A 163 -2.26 -2.34 11.70
C ILE A 163 -3.01 -1.04 11.94
N GLY A 164 -3.72 -0.59 10.93
CA GLY A 164 -4.41 0.69 10.96
C GLY A 164 -5.68 0.69 10.14
N GLY A 165 -6.49 1.72 10.34
CA GLY A 165 -7.72 1.88 9.60
C GLY A 165 -8.47 3.13 10.03
N TYR A 166 -9.64 3.32 9.46
CA TYR A 166 -10.52 4.42 9.82
C TYR A 166 -11.99 3.99 9.86
N SER A 167 -12.75 4.67 10.67
CA SER A 167 -14.18 4.44 10.82
C SER A 167 -14.90 5.73 11.22
N LEU A 168 -16.22 5.73 11.22
CA LEU A 168 -16.98 6.74 11.94
C LEU A 168 -16.62 6.67 13.43
N GLN A 169 -16.64 7.80 14.13
CA GLN A 169 -16.36 7.87 15.59
C GLN A 169 -17.19 6.87 16.40
N SER A 170 -18.47 6.70 16.05
CA SER A 170 -19.36 5.73 16.70
C SER A 170 -18.90 4.27 16.55
N ASN A 171 -18.04 3.97 15.59
CA ASN A 171 -17.55 2.63 15.27
C ASN A 171 -16.08 2.40 15.69
N LEU A 172 -15.42 3.36 16.35
CA LEU A 172 -14.01 3.26 16.74
C LEU A 172 -13.72 1.98 17.55
N ASN A 173 -14.58 1.63 18.50
CA ASN A 173 -14.38 0.40 19.29
C ASN A 173 -14.49 -0.84 18.43
N LYS A 174 -15.42 -0.89 17.48
CA LYS A 174 -15.53 -2.00 16.53
C LYS A 174 -14.29 -2.12 15.63
N LEU A 175 -13.68 -0.99 15.24
CA LEU A 175 -12.41 -0.97 14.52
C LEU A 175 -11.27 -1.54 15.36
N LYS A 176 -11.18 -1.16 16.64
CA LYS A 176 -10.19 -1.69 17.59
C LYS A 176 -10.33 -3.19 17.80
N ASP A 177 -11.55 -3.68 17.96
CA ASP A 177 -11.85 -5.12 18.10
C ASP A 177 -11.47 -5.88 16.81
N LEU A 178 -11.77 -5.29 15.65
CA LEU A 178 -11.40 -5.89 14.37
C LEU A 178 -9.87 -6.03 14.20
N PHE A 179 -9.08 -5.07 14.70
CA PHE A 179 -7.61 -5.18 14.68
C PHE A 179 -7.12 -6.35 15.51
N ILE A 180 -7.66 -6.53 16.72
CA ILE A 180 -7.31 -7.64 17.60
C ILE A 180 -7.71 -8.96 16.93
N ASP A 181 -8.95 -9.05 16.48
CA ASP A 181 -9.48 -10.24 15.81
C ASP A 181 -8.62 -10.61 14.58
N THR A 182 -8.26 -9.63 13.76
CA THR A 182 -7.44 -9.84 12.55
C THR A 182 -6.04 -10.35 12.94
N LEU A 183 -5.36 -9.72 13.89
CA LEU A 183 -3.98 -10.08 14.23
C LEU A 183 -3.88 -11.43 14.93
N GLU A 184 -4.81 -11.73 15.83
CA GLU A 184 -4.76 -12.95 16.64
C GLU A 184 -5.32 -14.18 15.92
N TYR A 185 -6.38 -14.01 15.13
CA TYR A 185 -7.22 -15.10 14.64
C TYR A 185 -7.40 -15.17 13.13
N PHE A 186 -6.55 -14.50 12.34
CA PHE A 186 -6.59 -14.67 10.89
C PHE A 186 -6.33 -16.12 10.46
N ARG A 187 -7.00 -16.55 9.41
CA ARG A 187 -7.01 -17.94 8.94
C ARG A 187 -6.03 -18.14 7.81
N LEU A 188 -5.16 -19.14 7.96
CA LEU A 188 -4.24 -19.58 6.89
C LEU A 188 -4.69 -20.89 6.22
N ASP A 189 -5.83 -21.44 6.60
CA ASP A 189 -6.41 -22.64 6.01
C ASP A 189 -7.24 -22.34 4.73
N GLU A 190 -7.50 -21.08 4.42
CA GLU A 190 -8.17 -20.66 3.19
C GLU A 190 -7.18 -20.62 1.99
N LYS A 191 -6.62 -21.78 1.65
CA LYS A 191 -5.51 -21.93 0.69
C LYS A 191 -5.85 -21.40 -0.70
N GLU A 192 -7.07 -21.64 -1.20
CA GLU A 192 -7.51 -21.11 -2.50
C GLU A 192 -7.53 -19.58 -2.50
N ARG A 193 -8.04 -18.97 -1.44
CA ARG A 193 -8.04 -17.50 -1.29
C ARG A 193 -6.63 -16.93 -1.27
N ILE A 194 -5.72 -17.55 -0.51
CA ILE A 194 -4.31 -17.14 -0.43
C ILE A 194 -3.63 -17.27 -1.80
N ASN A 195 -3.86 -18.36 -2.52
CA ASN A 195 -3.36 -18.58 -3.89
C ASN A 195 -3.82 -17.45 -4.83
N ASP A 196 -5.11 -17.12 -4.80
CA ASP A 196 -5.69 -16.11 -5.69
C ASP A 196 -5.16 -14.71 -5.38
N ILE A 197 -5.10 -14.31 -4.10
CA ILE A 197 -4.52 -13.01 -3.68
C ILE A 197 -3.06 -12.94 -4.13
N THR A 198 -2.29 -14.00 -3.94
CA THR A 198 -0.86 -14.03 -4.33
C THR A 198 -0.69 -13.90 -5.83
N LYS A 199 -1.50 -14.59 -6.63
CA LYS A 199 -1.49 -14.45 -8.10
C LYS A 199 -1.86 -13.04 -8.54
N MET A 200 -2.90 -12.45 -7.94
CA MET A 200 -3.29 -11.07 -8.22
C MET A 200 -2.20 -10.07 -7.86
N HIS A 201 -1.54 -10.26 -6.71
CA HIS A 201 -0.43 -9.43 -6.26
C HIS A 201 0.76 -9.48 -7.23
N ILE A 202 1.18 -10.67 -7.64
CA ILE A 202 2.24 -10.85 -8.65
C ILE A 202 1.88 -10.16 -9.96
N SER A 203 0.67 -10.38 -10.47
CA SER A 203 0.22 -9.79 -11.74
C SER A 203 0.12 -8.26 -11.66
N SER A 204 -0.31 -7.72 -10.53
CA SER A 204 -0.34 -6.26 -10.30
C SER A 204 1.06 -5.68 -10.27
N PHE A 205 2.00 -6.37 -9.62
CA PHE A 205 3.39 -5.95 -9.57
C PHE A 205 4.04 -5.95 -10.96
N GLU A 206 3.81 -6.99 -11.77
CA GLU A 206 4.32 -7.10 -13.14
C GLU A 206 3.83 -5.94 -14.03
N ARG A 207 2.55 -5.56 -13.92
CA ARG A 207 2.03 -4.36 -14.62
C ARG A 207 2.69 -3.07 -14.16
N ASN A 208 2.95 -2.94 -12.86
CA ASN A 208 3.61 -1.75 -12.31
C ASN A 208 5.06 -1.60 -12.77
N LEU A 209 5.76 -2.71 -13.07
CA LEU A 209 7.12 -2.65 -13.59
C LEU A 209 7.20 -1.83 -14.88
N VAL A 210 6.26 -2.04 -15.81
CA VAL A 210 6.22 -1.32 -17.07
C VAL A 210 5.90 0.17 -16.86
N ASN A 211 4.92 0.46 -16.00
CA ASN A 211 4.45 1.84 -15.76
C ASN A 211 5.41 2.68 -14.91
N SER A 212 6.21 2.05 -14.06
CA SER A 212 7.05 2.71 -13.06
C SER A 212 8.52 2.26 -13.13
N GLY A 213 9.01 1.91 -14.32
CA GLY A 213 10.36 1.38 -14.50
C GLY A 213 11.47 2.27 -13.96
N HIS A 214 11.32 3.60 -14.02
CA HIS A 214 12.25 4.56 -13.41
C HIS A 214 12.38 4.36 -11.90
N TYR A 215 11.26 4.12 -11.20
CA TYR A 215 11.27 3.87 -9.76
C TYR A 215 12.05 2.60 -9.41
N PHE A 216 11.82 1.51 -10.15
CA PHE A 216 12.52 0.25 -9.92
C PHE A 216 14.02 0.32 -10.26
N ALA A 217 14.39 1.06 -11.31
CA ALA A 217 15.78 1.32 -11.62
C ALA A 217 16.48 2.10 -10.48
N MET A 218 15.86 3.16 -9.96
CA MET A 218 16.37 3.94 -8.84
C MET A 218 16.47 3.10 -7.56
N ALA A 219 15.44 2.32 -7.23
CA ALA A 219 15.43 1.48 -6.03
C ALA A 219 16.53 0.42 -6.08
N ASN A 220 16.75 -0.21 -7.24
CA ASN A 220 17.81 -1.19 -7.41
C ASN A 220 19.21 -0.55 -7.30
N SER A 221 19.40 0.66 -7.84
CA SER A 221 20.65 1.43 -7.70
C SER A 221 20.91 1.80 -6.23
N ASP A 222 19.91 2.33 -5.50
CA ASP A 222 20.02 2.67 -4.07
C ASP A 222 20.36 1.44 -3.20
N ALA A 223 19.86 0.25 -3.57
CA ALA A 223 20.14 -1.00 -2.86
C ALA A 223 21.63 -1.40 -2.84
N GLN A 224 22.44 -0.81 -3.71
CA GLN A 224 23.90 -1.06 -3.75
C GLN A 224 24.66 -0.22 -2.75
N ILE A 225 24.14 0.95 -2.37
CA ILE A 225 24.85 1.93 -1.56
C ILE A 225 24.25 2.15 -0.17
N SER A 226 22.98 1.78 0.05
CA SER A 226 22.33 2.03 1.34
C SER A 226 21.61 0.80 1.89
N LYS A 227 21.65 0.62 3.22
CA LYS A 227 20.89 -0.42 3.90
C LYS A 227 19.38 -0.22 3.72
N TYR A 228 18.92 1.03 3.71
CA TYR A 228 17.51 1.32 3.46
C TYR A 228 17.09 0.92 2.04
N GLY A 229 17.92 1.25 1.05
CA GLY A 229 17.72 0.83 -0.33
C GLY A 229 17.66 -0.69 -0.48
N ALA A 230 18.59 -1.41 0.17
CA ALA A 230 18.58 -2.88 0.18
C ALA A 230 17.29 -3.45 0.79
N ILE A 231 16.82 -2.89 1.90
CA ILE A 231 15.54 -3.29 2.51
C ILE A 231 14.37 -2.99 1.56
N SER A 232 14.33 -1.80 0.99
CA SER A 232 13.26 -1.36 0.08
C SER A 232 13.18 -2.24 -1.16
N GLU A 233 14.32 -2.53 -1.78
CA GLU A 233 14.42 -3.43 -2.94
C GLU A 233 13.95 -4.85 -2.61
N TYR A 234 14.29 -5.35 -1.42
CA TYR A 234 13.94 -6.69 -0.97
C TYR A 234 12.46 -6.84 -0.59
N THR A 235 11.79 -5.74 -0.19
CA THR A 235 10.37 -5.74 0.22
C THR A 235 9.41 -5.32 -0.88
N ASN A 236 9.85 -4.46 -1.81
CA ASN A 236 8.98 -3.83 -2.81
C ASN A 236 9.64 -3.64 -4.17
N GLY A 237 10.88 -4.12 -4.36
CA GLY A 237 11.60 -3.98 -5.61
C GLY A 237 11.52 -5.22 -6.51
N ILE A 238 12.41 -5.28 -7.48
CA ILE A 238 12.48 -6.41 -8.43
C ILE A 238 12.91 -7.70 -7.72
N SER A 239 13.77 -7.61 -6.70
CA SER A 239 14.16 -8.76 -5.87
C SER A 239 12.97 -9.36 -5.13
N TYR A 240 12.05 -8.52 -4.67
CA TYR A 240 10.78 -8.96 -4.10
C TYR A 240 9.95 -9.76 -5.13
N LEU A 241 9.76 -9.23 -6.33
CA LEU A 241 9.04 -9.94 -7.39
C LEU A 241 9.71 -11.28 -7.73
N LYS A 242 11.04 -11.33 -7.82
CA LYS A 242 11.76 -12.59 -8.03
C LYS A 242 11.44 -13.61 -6.93
N ASN A 243 11.41 -13.19 -5.68
CA ASN A 243 11.07 -14.06 -4.57
C ASN A 243 9.63 -14.57 -4.65
N LEU A 244 8.68 -13.71 -5.03
CA LEU A 244 7.30 -14.13 -5.26
C LEU A 244 7.18 -15.11 -6.42
N LYS A 245 7.91 -14.89 -7.52
CA LYS A 245 7.90 -15.81 -8.67
C LYS A 245 8.44 -17.20 -8.35
N LYS A 246 9.36 -17.32 -7.38
CA LYS A 246 9.84 -18.63 -6.90
C LYS A 246 8.76 -19.48 -6.22
N LEU A 247 7.66 -18.87 -5.80
CA LEU A 247 6.50 -19.59 -5.26
C LEU A 247 5.62 -20.20 -6.34
N LYS A 248 5.82 -19.86 -7.63
CA LYS A 248 5.03 -20.46 -8.71
C LYS A 248 5.49 -21.89 -8.98
N LEU A 249 4.55 -22.81 -8.90
CA LEU A 249 4.73 -24.21 -9.28
C LEU A 249 4.62 -24.39 -10.81
N SER A 250 5.01 -25.56 -11.30
CA SER A 250 4.97 -25.88 -12.74
C SER A 250 3.56 -25.86 -13.35
N ASP A 251 2.54 -26.09 -12.57
CA ASP A 251 1.12 -26.00 -12.96
C ASP A 251 0.55 -24.58 -12.93
N GLY A 252 1.36 -23.59 -12.57
CA GLY A 252 0.98 -22.18 -12.46
C GLY A 252 0.27 -21.80 -11.15
N ASN A 253 0.15 -22.73 -10.21
CA ASN A 253 -0.32 -22.46 -8.85
C ASN A 253 0.81 -21.91 -7.97
N ILE A 254 0.45 -21.46 -6.79
CA ILE A 254 1.39 -20.98 -5.77
C ILE A 254 1.70 -22.13 -4.80
N ASP A 255 2.93 -22.25 -4.39
CA ASP A 255 3.34 -23.08 -3.25
C ASP A 255 2.83 -22.44 -1.95
N VAL A 256 1.54 -22.64 -1.69
CA VAL A 256 0.84 -22.03 -0.57
C VAL A 256 1.33 -22.57 0.76
N GLU A 257 1.77 -23.84 0.81
CA GLU A 257 2.29 -24.44 2.07
C GLU A 257 3.56 -23.74 2.51
N ASN A 258 4.52 -23.56 1.60
CA ASN A 258 5.75 -22.83 1.88
C ASN A 258 5.44 -21.38 2.32
N LEU A 259 4.46 -20.75 1.68
CA LEU A 259 4.04 -19.38 2.03
C LEU A 259 3.43 -19.33 3.44
N ILE A 260 2.59 -20.29 3.80
CA ILE A 260 1.97 -20.39 5.13
C ILE A 260 3.04 -20.57 6.21
N ASP A 261 4.04 -21.42 6.00
CA ASP A 261 5.14 -21.63 6.94
C ASP A 261 5.91 -20.33 7.23
N ASN A 262 6.19 -19.56 6.17
CA ASN A 262 6.81 -18.24 6.30
C ASN A 262 5.91 -17.25 7.07
N PHE A 263 4.61 -17.25 6.80
CA PHE A 263 3.66 -16.38 7.49
C PHE A 263 3.52 -16.74 8.97
N GLN A 264 3.51 -18.02 9.32
CA GLN A 264 3.51 -18.45 10.71
C GLN A 264 4.80 -18.05 11.44
N SER A 265 5.94 -18.10 10.74
CA SER A 265 7.21 -17.61 11.29
C SER A 265 7.16 -16.12 11.60
N LEU A 266 6.68 -15.30 10.64
CA LEU A 266 6.49 -13.87 10.84
C LEU A 266 5.51 -13.57 11.97
N LYS A 267 4.36 -14.27 12.02
CA LYS A 267 3.36 -14.11 13.08
C LYS A 267 3.98 -14.32 14.48
N ARG A 268 4.80 -15.35 14.65
CA ARG A 268 5.45 -15.64 15.95
C ARG A 268 6.41 -14.54 16.40
N LYS A 269 6.97 -13.77 15.47
CA LYS A 269 7.88 -12.66 15.77
C LYS A 269 7.16 -11.35 16.09
N ILE A 270 5.89 -11.21 15.70
CA ILE A 270 5.09 -10.03 16.05
C ILE A 270 4.77 -10.10 17.54
N VAL A 271 5.24 -9.13 18.31
CA VAL A 271 4.90 -9.04 19.74
C VAL A 271 3.41 -8.76 19.88
N THR A 272 2.72 -9.54 20.71
CA THR A 272 1.26 -9.46 20.86
C THR A 272 0.77 -8.15 21.47
N LYS A 273 1.62 -7.44 22.22
CA LYS A 273 1.31 -6.17 22.83
C LYS A 273 1.87 -5.03 22.00
N PRO A 274 1.03 -4.08 21.53
CA PRO A 274 1.54 -2.89 20.83
C PRO A 274 2.37 -2.04 21.80
N ILE A 275 3.33 -1.31 21.25
CA ILE A 275 4.11 -0.34 22.02
C ILE A 275 3.65 1.09 21.75
N THR A 276 2.91 1.30 20.66
CA THR A 276 2.40 2.62 20.28
C THR A 276 1.00 2.49 19.70
N GLU A 277 0.13 3.43 20.10
CA GLU A 277 -1.16 3.68 19.48
C GLU A 277 -1.22 5.13 18.99
N VAL A 278 -1.81 5.34 17.83
CA VAL A 278 -2.02 6.69 17.26
C VAL A 278 -3.49 6.85 16.91
N LEU A 279 -4.10 7.92 17.39
CA LEU A 279 -5.46 8.32 17.06
C LEU A 279 -5.47 9.73 16.46
N VAL A 280 -6.08 9.88 15.30
CA VAL A 280 -6.38 11.19 14.70
C VAL A 280 -7.88 11.33 14.64
N THR A 281 -8.42 12.36 15.28
CA THR A 281 -9.87 12.55 15.44
C THR A 281 -10.26 14.04 15.40
N SER A 282 -11.50 14.32 15.02
CA SER A 282 -12.14 15.64 15.22
C SER A 282 -12.93 15.72 16.53
N GLY A 283 -13.13 14.58 17.20
CA GLY A 283 -13.85 14.48 18.46
C GLY A 283 -13.06 15.04 19.65
N GLU A 284 -13.74 15.11 20.78
CA GLU A 284 -13.08 15.39 22.05
C GLU A 284 -12.44 14.11 22.61
N LEU A 285 -11.29 14.30 23.25
CA LEU A 285 -10.50 13.21 23.79
C LEU A 285 -10.90 13.01 25.26
N HIS A 286 -11.98 12.26 25.49
CA HIS A 286 -12.54 12.09 26.84
C HIS A 286 -11.76 11.17 27.78
N ASP A 287 -10.82 10.37 27.26
CA ASP A 287 -10.09 9.34 28.04
C ASP A 287 -8.58 9.62 28.16
N ILE A 288 -8.14 10.84 27.92
CA ILE A 288 -6.77 11.22 28.21
C ILE A 288 -6.70 11.62 29.66
N GLU A 289 -6.50 10.66 30.53
CA GLU A 289 -5.85 10.99 31.80
C GLU A 289 -4.49 11.56 31.38
N ASN A 290 -4.30 12.88 31.66
CA ASN A 290 -3.01 13.53 31.55
C ASN A 290 -2.08 12.85 32.56
N ASP A 291 -1.55 11.74 32.17
CA ASP A 291 -0.48 11.08 32.87
C ASP A 291 0.81 11.70 32.35
N ASP A 292 1.46 12.53 33.13
CA ASP A 292 2.83 13.05 32.90
C ASP A 292 3.84 11.90 32.87
N SER A 293 3.37 10.66 32.72
CA SER A 293 4.21 9.49 32.60
C SER A 293 5.10 9.64 31.36
N ILE A 294 6.37 9.65 31.62
CA ILE A 294 7.45 9.62 30.62
C ILE A 294 7.14 8.52 29.61
N LEU A 295 7.06 8.88 28.34
CA LEU A 295 6.97 7.93 27.25
C LEU A 295 8.07 6.87 27.45
N GLU A 296 7.69 5.64 27.74
CA GLU A 296 8.67 4.57 27.91
C GLU A 296 9.46 4.42 26.61
N ASN A 297 10.77 4.49 26.72
CA ASN A 297 11.68 4.23 25.62
C ASN A 297 11.72 2.71 25.38
N ARG A 298 10.74 2.19 24.64
CA ARG A 298 10.69 0.77 24.29
C ARG A 298 11.50 0.55 23.04
N ASN A 299 12.40 -0.40 23.11
CA ASN A 299 13.32 -0.70 22.01
C ASN A 299 12.58 -1.49 20.93
N PHE A 300 12.62 -0.98 19.72
CA PHE A 300 12.47 -1.79 18.53
C PHE A 300 13.74 -2.60 18.32
N PHE A 301 13.63 -3.70 17.62
CA PHE A 301 14.76 -4.56 17.34
C PHE A 301 15.33 -4.24 15.96
N GLU A 302 16.66 -4.11 15.91
CA GLU A 302 17.39 -3.87 14.66
C GLU A 302 17.30 -5.08 13.73
N ILE A 303 17.10 -4.81 12.44
CA ILE A 303 17.15 -5.84 11.39
C ILE A 303 18.60 -6.33 11.25
N LYS A 304 18.81 -7.62 11.47
CA LYS A 304 20.13 -8.25 11.35
C LYS A 304 20.42 -8.70 9.92
N LYS A 305 21.72 -8.71 9.57
CA LYS A 305 22.26 -9.26 8.32
C LYS A 305 21.69 -8.61 7.05
N ILE A 306 21.57 -7.28 7.03
CA ILE A 306 21.21 -6.55 5.81
C ILE A 306 22.37 -6.70 4.82
N ASN A 307 22.09 -7.30 3.66
CA ASN A 307 23.06 -7.47 2.58
C ASN A 307 22.82 -6.40 1.52
N LEU A 308 23.87 -5.66 1.18
CA LEU A 308 23.85 -4.76 0.02
C LEU A 308 23.96 -5.60 -1.25
N ASN A 309 23.25 -5.18 -2.30
CA ASN A 309 23.42 -5.76 -3.63
C ASN A 309 24.62 -5.09 -4.29
N SER A 310 25.55 -5.85 -4.87
CA SER A 310 26.77 -5.31 -5.50
C SER A 310 26.79 -5.48 -7.02
N ASP A 311 25.74 -6.02 -7.61
CA ASP A 311 25.73 -6.38 -9.02
C ASP A 311 25.14 -5.26 -9.88
N GLU A 312 25.83 -4.95 -10.99
CA GLU A 312 25.21 -4.22 -12.10
C GLU A 312 24.16 -5.11 -12.76
N VAL A 313 22.92 -4.64 -12.84
CA VAL A 313 21.81 -5.46 -13.31
C VAL A 313 21.04 -4.74 -14.41
N ALA A 314 20.84 -5.44 -15.52
CA ALA A 314 19.91 -5.05 -16.58
C ALA A 314 18.65 -5.91 -16.51
N TRP A 315 17.51 -5.25 -16.42
CA TRP A 315 16.20 -5.90 -16.45
C TRP A 315 15.54 -5.66 -17.80
N VAL A 316 15.17 -6.75 -18.47
CA VAL A 316 14.49 -6.69 -19.77
C VAL A 316 13.00 -6.91 -19.55
N THR A 317 12.18 -5.99 -20.03
CA THR A 317 10.72 -6.07 -20.01
C THR A 317 10.16 -5.47 -21.31
N GLU A 318 8.92 -5.77 -21.63
CA GLU A 318 8.22 -5.20 -22.78
C GLU A 318 7.85 -3.74 -22.51
N THR A 319 8.72 -2.83 -22.94
CA THR A 319 8.52 -1.37 -22.81
C THR A 319 9.17 -0.66 -24.02
N GLU A 320 8.57 0.45 -24.43
CA GLU A 320 9.09 1.29 -25.52
C GLU A 320 10.21 2.24 -25.07
N VAL A 321 10.43 2.36 -23.75
CA VAL A 321 11.41 3.27 -23.15
C VAL A 321 12.38 2.53 -22.24
N ASN A 322 13.62 3.02 -22.18
CA ASN A 322 14.63 2.50 -21.28
C ASN A 322 14.75 3.42 -20.06
N PHE A 323 14.87 2.81 -18.88
CA PHE A 323 15.09 3.51 -17.62
C PHE A 323 16.48 3.14 -17.11
N CYS A 324 17.32 4.15 -16.85
CA CYS A 324 18.66 3.98 -16.29
C CYS A 324 18.75 4.77 -14.99
N ALA A 325 19.37 4.16 -13.98
CA ALA A 325 19.72 4.82 -12.73
C ALA A 325 21.14 4.48 -12.35
N GLN A 326 21.83 5.44 -11.77
CA GLN A 326 23.19 5.32 -11.23
C GLN A 326 23.20 5.90 -9.81
N SER A 327 23.86 5.23 -8.90
CA SER A 327 24.06 5.64 -7.50
C SER A 327 25.54 5.82 -7.18
#